data_6ef4cef4d094b4ee122b46fbb4b28580
#
_entry.id   6ef4cef4d094b4ee122b46fbb4b28580
#
_cell.length_a   1.000
_cell.length_b   1.000
_cell.length_c   1.000
_cell.angle_alpha   90.00
_cell.angle_beta   90.00
_cell.angle_gamma   90.00
#
_symmetry.space_group_name_H-M   'P 1'
#
loop_
_entity.id
_entity.type
_entity.pdbx_description
1 polymer ?
#
loop_
_entity_poly.entity_id
_entity_poly.type
_entity_poly.pdbx_seq_one_letter_code
_entity_poly.pdbx_strand_id
1 'polypeptide(L)'
;MTAHKVGIALALLVGAMVPANAHAWHRGHAKIFATLPAGASGPEGLEVDDAGRVYVATFGFTSSGSASGLGQIFVFDRNGHLLRQLSVAGSSPHLLGLRFHPMTGALLVIDFGAGQVLDVDPLTGASTVFMTLPSPLPHPALGSGLNDVTFDRAGNVYVSDSFQGIVWTTPQSGGVASVWVDSPLLRTTGVPPFGANGLRFNRAETKLFVANTGDDTIIQITAAAEMSGRTASVFTNSVNGADGLLVDEDDNLWVVANQSDEIVVVDPTGKAIAKLGDFGGGLSHGSPLQLLFPASLRFHGDDVLVTNLSLDLRIFSPAFESVDSEWCAQVSRYTVVKLHAKPRDERDDD
;
A
#
# COMPACT_ATOMS: atom_id res chain seq x y z
N MET A 1 -18.91 -43.02 65.58
CA MET A 1 -19.11 -42.03 64.51
C MET A 1 -17.74 -41.82 63.82
N THR A 2 -17.53 -42.50 62.74
CA THR A 2 -16.26 -42.51 62.01
C THR A 2 -16.45 -41.72 60.71
N ALA A 3 -15.80 -40.59 60.59
CA ALA A 3 -15.85 -39.73 59.39
C ALA A 3 -14.87 -40.25 58.32
N HIS A 4 -15.37 -40.62 57.16
CA HIS A 4 -14.56 -40.96 55.98
C HIS A 4 -14.18 -39.68 55.26
N LYS A 5 -12.89 -39.44 55.15
CA LYS A 5 -12.30 -38.42 54.30
C LYS A 5 -12.14 -39.00 52.89
N VAL A 6 -12.89 -38.47 51.94
CA VAL A 6 -12.72 -38.75 50.50
C VAL A 6 -11.67 -37.76 49.97
N GLY A 7 -10.51 -38.26 49.61
CA GLY A 7 -9.49 -37.49 48.93
C GLY A 7 -9.70 -37.53 47.41
N ILE A 8 -9.96 -36.39 46.79
CA ILE A 8 -9.99 -36.26 45.32
C ILE A 8 -8.56 -35.98 44.84
N ALA A 9 -7.98 -36.94 44.14
CA ALA A 9 -6.70 -36.75 43.44
C ALA A 9 -6.96 -36.07 42.09
N LEU A 10 -6.53 -34.84 41.97
CA LEU A 10 -6.52 -34.09 40.72
C LEU A 10 -5.28 -34.48 39.91
N ALA A 11 -5.42 -35.31 38.92
CA ALA A 11 -4.33 -35.65 37.99
C ALA A 11 -4.16 -34.47 36.99
N LEU A 12 -3.08 -33.71 37.14
CA LEU A 12 -2.64 -32.74 36.15
C LEU A 12 -2.02 -33.49 34.95
N LEU A 13 -2.79 -33.56 33.85
CA LEU A 13 -2.22 -33.91 32.54
C LEU A 13 -1.38 -32.71 32.05
N VAL A 14 -0.08 -32.74 32.28
CA VAL A 14 0.87 -31.88 31.58
C VAL A 14 1.08 -32.49 30.21
N GLY A 15 0.22 -32.07 29.24
CA GLY A 15 0.48 -32.33 27.84
C GLY A 15 1.78 -31.60 27.46
N ALA A 16 2.81 -32.38 27.08
CA ALA A 16 3.99 -31.78 26.43
C ALA A 16 3.51 -31.11 25.14
N MET A 17 3.30 -29.80 25.15
CA MET A 17 3.24 -29.00 23.93
C MET A 17 4.61 -29.13 23.28
N VAL A 18 4.71 -29.92 22.22
CA VAL A 18 5.80 -29.80 21.26
C VAL A 18 5.73 -28.36 20.77
N PRO A 19 6.77 -27.52 20.95
CA PRO A 19 6.72 -26.20 20.35
C PRO A 19 6.62 -26.42 18.84
N ALA A 20 5.49 -26.03 18.22
CA ALA A 20 5.51 -25.77 16.81
C ALA A 20 6.65 -24.77 16.61
N ASN A 21 7.60 -25.09 15.73
CA ASN A 21 8.70 -24.20 15.40
C ASN A 21 8.09 -22.85 15.01
N ALA A 22 8.01 -21.95 15.95
CA ALA A 22 7.63 -20.59 15.71
C ALA A 22 8.84 -19.96 14.98
N HIS A 23 8.79 -19.94 13.64
CA HIS A 23 9.77 -19.19 12.89
C HIS A 23 9.69 -17.73 13.34
N ALA A 24 10.76 -17.25 13.98
CA ALA A 24 10.81 -15.88 14.44
C ALA A 24 10.94 -14.96 13.23
N TRP A 25 9.96 -14.08 13.05
CA TRP A 25 10.06 -12.98 12.09
C TRP A 25 11.04 -11.95 12.67
N HIS A 26 12.20 -11.80 12.02
CA HIS A 26 13.10 -10.70 12.33
C HIS A 26 12.59 -9.46 11.59
N ARG A 27 12.64 -8.26 12.22
CA ARG A 27 12.27 -7.00 11.55
C ARG A 27 13.08 -6.78 10.26
N GLY A 28 14.29 -7.34 10.20
CA GLY A 28 15.18 -7.16 9.07
C GLY A 28 15.72 -5.72 8.99
N HIS A 29 16.62 -5.50 8.06
CA HIS A 29 17.11 -4.17 7.69
C HIS A 29 16.78 -3.92 6.25
N ALA A 30 16.07 -2.82 5.96
CA ALA A 30 15.85 -2.39 4.60
C ALA A 30 17.18 -2.01 3.95
N LYS A 31 17.37 -2.43 2.70
CA LYS A 31 18.53 -2.06 1.88
C LYS A 31 18.05 -1.26 0.69
N ILE A 32 18.79 -0.24 0.30
CA ILE A 32 18.47 0.51 -0.92
C ILE A 32 18.49 -0.44 -2.12
N PHE A 33 17.36 -0.56 -2.80
CA PHE A 33 17.23 -1.26 -4.08
C PHE A 33 17.55 -0.31 -5.22
N ALA A 34 16.93 0.88 -5.21
CA ALA A 34 17.16 1.92 -6.23
C ALA A 34 17.10 3.31 -5.58
N THR A 35 17.85 4.24 -6.15
CA THR A 35 17.75 5.67 -5.85
C THR A 35 17.20 6.39 -7.09
N LEU A 36 16.15 7.18 -6.91
CA LEU A 36 15.59 7.97 -7.99
C LEU A 36 16.59 9.06 -8.43
N PRO A 37 16.58 9.48 -9.71
CA PRO A 37 17.40 10.59 -10.19
C PRO A 37 17.19 11.88 -9.40
N ALA A 38 18.22 12.72 -9.38
CA ALA A 38 18.12 14.03 -8.74
C ALA A 38 16.98 14.87 -9.36
N GLY A 39 16.20 15.53 -8.51
CA GLY A 39 15.03 16.31 -8.91
C GLY A 39 13.74 15.49 -9.05
N ALA A 40 13.77 14.18 -8.82
CA ALA A 40 12.55 13.39 -8.67
C ALA A 40 11.78 13.83 -7.42
N SER A 41 10.47 13.67 -7.43
CA SER A 41 9.61 13.80 -6.26
C SER A 41 9.41 12.47 -5.55
N GLY A 42 8.69 12.49 -4.41
CA GLY A 42 8.46 11.30 -3.58
C GLY A 42 7.83 10.14 -4.37
N PRO A 43 8.44 8.94 -4.35
CA PRO A 43 7.91 7.75 -5.00
C PRO A 43 6.72 7.23 -4.19
N GLU A 44 5.61 6.97 -4.85
CA GLU A 44 4.42 6.44 -4.20
C GLU A 44 4.05 5.07 -4.79
N GLY A 45 3.55 5.04 -6.04
CA GLY A 45 3.15 3.80 -6.69
C GLY A 45 4.33 2.91 -7.07
N LEU A 46 4.14 1.60 -6.89
CA LEU A 46 5.15 0.59 -7.17
C LEU A 46 4.51 -0.61 -7.87
N GLU A 47 5.10 -1.06 -8.98
CA GLU A 47 4.69 -2.29 -9.67
C GLU A 47 5.90 -3.05 -10.21
N VAL A 48 5.78 -4.37 -10.33
CA VAL A 48 6.81 -5.26 -10.86
C VAL A 48 6.21 -6.11 -11.97
N ASP A 49 6.83 -6.09 -13.15
CA ASP A 49 6.38 -6.92 -14.26
C ASP A 49 7.00 -8.33 -14.24
N ASP A 50 6.51 -9.21 -15.13
CA ASP A 50 6.96 -10.61 -15.25
C ASP A 50 8.45 -10.76 -15.58
N ALA A 51 9.09 -9.72 -16.12
CA ALA A 51 10.53 -9.70 -16.38
C ALA A 51 11.34 -9.19 -15.16
N GLY A 52 10.66 -8.88 -14.06
CA GLY A 52 11.26 -8.31 -12.84
C GLY A 52 11.67 -6.86 -12.99
N ARG A 53 11.13 -6.12 -13.97
CA ARG A 53 11.34 -4.67 -14.07
C ARG A 53 10.41 -3.98 -13.09
N VAL A 54 10.93 -2.93 -12.45
CA VAL A 54 10.26 -2.21 -11.37
C VAL A 54 9.84 -0.83 -11.88
N TYR A 55 8.55 -0.54 -11.80
CA TYR A 55 7.92 0.70 -12.22
C TYR A 55 7.54 1.50 -10.97
N VAL A 56 7.98 2.76 -10.92
CA VAL A 56 7.80 3.63 -9.75
C VAL A 56 7.16 4.93 -10.20
N ALA A 57 5.92 5.17 -9.81
CA ALA A 57 5.24 6.44 -10.01
C ALA A 57 5.60 7.42 -8.88
N THR A 58 5.60 8.71 -9.19
CA THR A 58 5.89 9.74 -8.18
C THR A 58 4.68 10.62 -7.90
N PHE A 59 4.46 10.93 -6.61
CA PHE A 59 3.32 11.73 -6.16
C PHE A 59 3.43 13.22 -6.51
N GLY A 60 4.58 13.64 -7.03
CA GLY A 60 4.75 15.03 -7.46
C GLY A 60 4.91 16.03 -6.32
N PHE A 61 5.22 15.60 -5.11
CA PHE A 61 5.56 16.48 -3.98
C PHE A 61 7.02 16.29 -3.58
N THR A 62 7.63 17.38 -3.19
CA THR A 62 8.97 17.46 -2.61
C THR A 62 8.90 18.28 -1.32
N SER A 63 10.00 18.38 -0.58
CA SER A 63 10.10 19.29 0.57
C SER A 63 9.84 20.77 0.22
N SER A 64 9.86 21.12 -1.08
CA SER A 64 9.56 22.47 -1.58
C SER A 64 8.10 22.67 -2.01
N GLY A 65 7.26 21.64 -1.91
CA GLY A 65 5.85 21.65 -2.33
C GLY A 65 5.59 20.86 -3.62
N SER A 66 4.49 21.19 -4.30
CA SER A 66 4.04 20.48 -5.51
C SER A 66 4.98 20.72 -6.69
N ALA A 67 5.34 19.66 -7.40
CA ALA A 67 6.02 19.72 -8.68
C ALA A 67 5.11 20.29 -9.78
N SER A 68 5.71 20.76 -10.85
CA SER A 68 5.02 21.20 -12.06
C SER A 68 5.27 20.24 -13.22
N GLY A 69 4.41 20.30 -14.24
CA GLY A 69 4.56 19.52 -15.47
C GLY A 69 3.84 18.18 -15.42
N LEU A 70 4.37 17.19 -16.12
CA LEU A 70 3.78 15.86 -16.24
C LEU A 70 4.26 14.94 -15.14
N GLY A 71 3.39 14.00 -14.74
CA GLY A 71 3.72 12.92 -13.83
C GLY A 71 4.84 12.04 -14.39
N GLN A 72 5.65 11.50 -13.49
CA GLN A 72 6.83 10.72 -13.85
C GLN A 72 6.71 9.28 -13.38
N ILE A 73 7.16 8.35 -14.25
CA ILE A 73 7.37 6.95 -13.89
C ILE A 73 8.84 6.61 -14.16
N PHE A 74 9.51 6.07 -13.15
CA PHE A 74 10.87 5.56 -13.28
C PHE A 74 10.84 4.05 -13.44
N VAL A 75 11.57 3.51 -14.42
CA VAL A 75 11.62 2.07 -14.67
C VAL A 75 13.03 1.57 -14.40
N PHE A 76 13.16 0.63 -13.49
CA PHE A 76 14.42 -0.01 -13.11
C PHE A 76 14.47 -1.45 -13.60
N ASP A 77 15.68 -1.98 -13.78
CA ASP A 77 15.87 -3.41 -13.98
C ASP A 77 15.69 -4.18 -12.64
N ARG A 78 15.74 -5.50 -12.71
CA ARG A 78 15.64 -6.41 -11.57
C ARG A 78 16.70 -6.19 -10.47
N ASN A 79 17.76 -5.43 -10.75
CA ASN A 79 18.86 -5.14 -9.84
C ASN A 79 18.84 -3.68 -9.34
N GLY A 80 17.83 -2.88 -9.72
CA GLY A 80 17.68 -1.48 -9.33
C GLY A 80 18.44 -0.49 -10.20
N HIS A 81 18.96 -0.89 -11.38
CA HIS A 81 19.56 0.07 -12.32
C HIS A 81 18.46 0.75 -13.14
N LEU A 82 18.54 2.07 -13.24
CA LEU A 82 17.57 2.86 -14.02
C LEU A 82 17.68 2.51 -15.52
N LEU A 83 16.56 2.05 -16.07
CA LEU A 83 16.42 1.77 -17.50
C LEU A 83 15.86 2.97 -18.26
N ARG A 84 14.84 3.64 -17.70
CA ARG A 84 14.19 4.79 -18.34
C ARG A 84 13.42 5.65 -17.33
N GLN A 85 13.17 6.87 -17.74
CA GLN A 85 12.25 7.80 -17.08
C GLN A 85 11.17 8.16 -18.10
N LEU A 86 9.91 8.01 -17.74
CA LEU A 86 8.74 8.29 -18.57
C LEU A 86 8.05 9.54 -18.04
N SER A 87 7.78 10.50 -18.93
CA SER A 87 6.83 11.57 -18.65
C SER A 87 5.48 11.13 -19.20
N VAL A 88 4.48 10.97 -18.32
CA VAL A 88 3.17 10.45 -18.69
C VAL A 88 2.36 11.53 -19.41
N ALA A 89 2.12 11.34 -20.69
CA ALA A 89 1.46 12.33 -21.52
C ALA A 89 0.03 12.61 -21.01
N GLY A 90 -0.35 13.90 -20.90
CA GLY A 90 -1.67 14.31 -20.48
C GLY A 90 -1.99 14.13 -18.98
N SER A 91 -1.03 13.72 -18.18
CA SER A 91 -1.21 13.59 -16.73
C SER A 91 -0.97 14.90 -15.99
N SER A 92 -1.48 15.00 -14.77
CA SER A 92 -0.99 15.91 -13.74
C SER A 92 0.38 15.43 -13.22
N PRO A 93 1.10 16.23 -12.41
CA PRO A 93 2.34 15.77 -11.77
C PRO A 93 2.11 14.71 -10.66
N HIS A 94 0.88 14.49 -10.24
CA HIS A 94 0.52 13.70 -9.06
C HIS A 94 0.04 12.30 -9.45
N LEU A 95 0.98 11.37 -9.64
CA LEU A 95 0.68 9.97 -9.90
C LEU A 95 0.81 9.17 -8.61
N LEU A 96 -0.14 8.23 -8.40
CA LEU A 96 -0.16 7.33 -7.26
C LEU A 96 -0.09 5.86 -7.72
N GLY A 97 -0.99 5.01 -7.23
CA GLY A 97 -1.00 3.58 -7.53
C GLY A 97 -0.93 3.27 -9.03
N LEU A 98 -0.17 2.24 -9.38
CA LEU A 98 -0.10 1.74 -10.75
C LEU A 98 -0.05 0.22 -10.77
N ARG A 99 -0.71 -0.41 -11.77
CA ARG A 99 -0.71 -1.87 -11.93
C ARG A 99 -0.89 -2.31 -13.37
N PHE A 100 -0.23 -3.41 -13.72
CA PHE A 100 -0.54 -4.09 -14.97
C PHE A 100 -1.87 -4.82 -14.86
N HIS A 101 -2.76 -4.55 -15.81
CA HIS A 101 -4.05 -5.23 -15.90
C HIS A 101 -3.85 -6.70 -16.30
N PRO A 102 -4.31 -7.69 -15.50
CA PRO A 102 -3.94 -9.10 -15.66
C PRO A 102 -4.42 -9.74 -16.97
N MET A 103 -5.49 -9.17 -17.58
CA MET A 103 -6.08 -9.71 -18.81
C MET A 103 -5.58 -9.02 -20.08
N THR A 104 -5.32 -7.71 -20.01
CA THR A 104 -4.96 -6.89 -21.19
C THR A 104 -3.48 -6.56 -21.25
N GLY A 105 -2.76 -6.62 -20.12
CA GLY A 105 -1.37 -6.18 -20.00
C GLY A 105 -1.20 -4.64 -19.98
N ALA A 106 -2.29 -3.87 -20.00
CA ALA A 106 -2.26 -2.42 -19.92
C ALA A 106 -1.68 -1.96 -18.58
N LEU A 107 -0.80 -0.96 -18.57
CA LEU A 107 -0.32 -0.33 -17.34
C LEU A 107 -1.32 0.76 -16.94
N LEU A 108 -2.18 0.47 -15.97
CA LEU A 108 -3.11 1.43 -15.41
C LEU A 108 -2.43 2.24 -14.32
N VAL A 109 -2.56 3.56 -14.39
CA VAL A 109 -1.89 4.51 -13.49
C VAL A 109 -2.92 5.51 -12.96
N ILE A 110 -2.96 5.66 -11.64
CA ILE A 110 -3.80 6.68 -10.98
C ILE A 110 -3.20 8.06 -11.24
N ASP A 111 -3.95 8.93 -11.87
CA ASP A 111 -3.68 10.37 -11.93
C ASP A 111 -4.56 11.08 -10.89
N PHE A 112 -4.01 11.17 -9.67
CA PHE A 112 -4.68 11.76 -8.52
C PHE A 112 -5.08 13.21 -8.78
N GLY A 113 -4.17 13.99 -9.37
CA GLY A 113 -4.41 15.43 -9.58
C GLY A 113 -5.50 15.73 -10.60
N ALA A 114 -5.73 14.84 -11.59
CA ALA A 114 -6.80 14.98 -12.56
C ALA A 114 -8.05 14.13 -12.23
N GLY A 115 -8.01 13.29 -11.20
CA GLY A 115 -9.12 12.43 -10.79
C GLY A 115 -9.52 11.40 -11.85
N GLN A 116 -8.53 10.75 -12.46
CA GLN A 116 -8.72 9.78 -13.55
C GLN A 116 -7.73 8.61 -13.42
N VAL A 117 -7.98 7.55 -14.19
CA VAL A 117 -7.01 6.47 -14.40
C VAL A 117 -6.57 6.51 -15.87
N LEU A 118 -5.26 6.43 -16.06
CA LEU A 118 -4.64 6.41 -17.39
C LEU A 118 -4.19 5.00 -17.76
N ASP A 119 -4.35 4.61 -19.02
CA ASP A 119 -3.65 3.50 -19.66
C ASP A 119 -2.37 4.07 -20.29
N VAL A 120 -1.23 3.64 -19.76
CA VAL A 120 0.09 4.20 -20.08
C VAL A 120 0.94 3.18 -20.84
N ASP A 121 1.48 3.57 -21.98
CA ASP A 121 2.50 2.77 -22.66
C ASP A 121 3.79 2.72 -21.79
N PRO A 122 4.18 1.54 -21.29
CA PRO A 122 5.31 1.39 -20.37
C PRO A 122 6.69 1.58 -21.03
N LEU A 123 6.71 1.81 -22.35
CA LEU A 123 7.94 2.09 -23.10
C LEU A 123 8.14 3.57 -23.37
N THR A 124 7.06 4.29 -23.66
CA THR A 124 7.11 5.67 -24.18
C THR A 124 6.51 6.70 -23.23
N GLY A 125 5.61 6.31 -22.30
CA GLY A 125 4.83 7.23 -21.47
C GLY A 125 3.65 7.86 -22.20
N ALA A 126 3.37 7.48 -23.45
CA ALA A 126 2.11 7.84 -24.10
C ALA A 126 0.94 7.28 -23.31
N SER A 127 -0.13 8.05 -23.18
CA SER A 127 -1.28 7.60 -22.41
C SER A 127 -2.62 7.95 -23.05
N THR A 128 -3.63 7.20 -22.65
CA THR A 128 -5.03 7.49 -22.92
C THR A 128 -5.83 7.39 -21.63
N VAL A 129 -6.94 8.12 -21.54
CA VAL A 129 -7.81 8.02 -20.36
C VAL A 129 -8.53 6.67 -20.40
N PHE A 130 -8.28 5.87 -19.35
CA PHE A 130 -8.92 4.56 -19.15
C PHE A 130 -10.23 4.68 -18.37
N MET A 131 -10.22 5.44 -17.27
CA MET A 131 -11.37 5.60 -16.38
C MET A 131 -11.55 7.05 -15.98
N THR A 132 -12.80 7.51 -16.01
CA THR A 132 -13.22 8.81 -15.47
C THR A 132 -14.26 8.62 -14.38
N LEU A 133 -14.40 9.62 -13.51
CA LEU A 133 -15.43 9.64 -12.48
C LEU A 133 -16.75 10.20 -13.04
N PRO A 134 -17.90 9.83 -12.45
CA PRO A 134 -19.19 10.43 -12.81
C PRO A 134 -19.23 11.92 -12.42
N SER A 135 -20.02 12.70 -13.16
CA SER A 135 -20.28 14.09 -12.81
C SER A 135 -21.80 14.31 -12.71
N PRO A 136 -22.33 14.78 -11.55
CA PRO A 136 -21.58 15.11 -10.31
C PRO A 136 -21.08 13.88 -9.57
N LEU A 137 -20.10 14.10 -8.68
CA LEU A 137 -19.64 13.09 -7.71
C LEU A 137 -20.74 12.82 -6.66
N PRO A 138 -20.80 11.61 -6.04
CA PRO A 138 -21.74 11.31 -4.96
C PRO A 138 -21.64 12.28 -3.77
N HIS A 139 -20.42 12.71 -3.42
CA HIS A 139 -20.14 13.69 -2.37
C HIS A 139 -19.37 14.90 -2.95
N PRO A 140 -20.03 15.82 -3.69
CA PRO A 140 -19.34 16.85 -4.49
C PRO A 140 -18.44 17.78 -3.68
N ALA A 141 -18.78 18.02 -2.40
CA ALA A 141 -18.01 18.91 -1.52
C ALA A 141 -16.66 18.33 -1.10
N LEU A 142 -16.45 17.02 -1.26
CA LEU A 142 -15.22 16.35 -0.82
C LEU A 142 -14.14 16.31 -1.93
N GLY A 143 -14.52 16.54 -3.20
CA GLY A 143 -13.63 16.33 -4.33
C GLY A 143 -13.33 14.85 -4.57
N SER A 144 -12.39 14.56 -5.45
CA SER A 144 -11.91 13.20 -5.71
C SER A 144 -10.49 13.01 -5.18
N GLY A 145 -10.21 11.82 -4.66
CA GLY A 145 -8.89 11.44 -4.16
C GLY A 145 -8.57 10.00 -4.58
N LEU A 146 -8.57 9.70 -5.89
CA LEU A 146 -8.22 8.37 -6.40
C LEU A 146 -6.82 8.00 -5.95
N ASN A 147 -6.63 6.77 -5.42
CA ASN A 147 -5.40 6.40 -4.76
C ASN A 147 -4.76 5.12 -5.33
N ASP A 148 -5.37 3.96 -5.17
CA ASP A 148 -4.80 2.69 -5.64
C ASP A 148 -5.79 1.92 -6.52
N VAL A 149 -5.30 0.92 -7.26
CA VAL A 149 -6.07 0.13 -8.22
C VAL A 149 -5.85 -1.37 -7.98
N THR A 150 -6.92 -2.17 -8.10
CA THR A 150 -6.88 -3.63 -8.09
C THR A 150 -7.87 -4.21 -9.08
N PHE A 151 -7.83 -5.53 -9.26
CA PHE A 151 -8.65 -6.26 -10.23
C PHE A 151 -9.28 -7.49 -9.57
N ASP A 152 -10.43 -7.92 -10.11
CA ASP A 152 -10.94 -9.27 -9.90
C ASP A 152 -10.46 -10.21 -11.02
N ARG A 153 -10.76 -11.51 -10.90
CA ARG A 153 -10.39 -12.53 -11.90
C ARG A 153 -11.07 -12.36 -13.25
N ALA A 154 -12.18 -11.62 -13.29
CA ALA A 154 -12.88 -11.28 -14.53
C ALA A 154 -12.23 -10.07 -15.24
N GLY A 155 -11.25 -9.43 -14.61
CA GLY A 155 -10.58 -8.24 -15.10
C GLY A 155 -11.35 -6.95 -14.86
N ASN A 156 -12.39 -6.93 -14.03
CA ASN A 156 -12.99 -5.68 -13.61
C ASN A 156 -12.00 -4.92 -12.73
N VAL A 157 -12.02 -3.59 -12.88
CA VAL A 157 -11.09 -2.68 -12.22
C VAL A 157 -11.76 -2.04 -11.01
N TYR A 158 -11.06 -1.99 -9.89
CA TYR A 158 -11.50 -1.38 -8.64
C TYR A 158 -10.50 -0.33 -8.20
N VAL A 159 -11.00 0.85 -7.85
CA VAL A 159 -10.16 2.01 -7.50
C VAL A 159 -10.67 2.61 -6.19
N SER A 160 -9.76 2.80 -5.24
CA SER A 160 -10.05 3.51 -3.98
C SER A 160 -10.10 5.01 -4.20
N ASP A 161 -10.95 5.69 -3.42
CA ASP A 161 -11.05 7.14 -3.40
C ASP A 161 -11.01 7.62 -1.95
N SER A 162 -9.88 8.18 -1.56
CA SER A 162 -9.58 8.61 -0.20
C SER A 162 -10.52 9.70 0.32
N PHE A 163 -11.05 10.56 -0.56
CA PHE A 163 -11.88 11.69 -0.17
C PHE A 163 -13.37 11.34 -0.23
N GLN A 164 -13.81 10.65 -1.28
CA GLN A 164 -15.19 10.20 -1.39
C GLN A 164 -15.55 9.11 -0.36
N GLY A 165 -14.56 8.31 0.11
CA GLY A 165 -14.82 7.10 0.89
C GLY A 165 -15.54 6.04 0.08
N ILE A 166 -15.16 5.94 -1.18
CA ILE A 166 -15.78 5.07 -2.18
C ILE A 166 -14.70 4.11 -2.73
N VAL A 167 -15.11 2.90 -3.03
CA VAL A 167 -14.43 2.06 -4.02
C VAL A 167 -15.23 2.15 -5.31
N TRP A 168 -14.59 2.66 -6.35
CA TRP A 168 -15.14 2.72 -7.70
C TRP A 168 -14.91 1.41 -8.42
N THR A 169 -15.72 1.13 -9.44
CA THR A 169 -15.49 0.01 -10.37
C THR A 169 -15.80 0.39 -11.81
N THR A 170 -15.07 -0.24 -12.72
CA THR A 170 -15.32 -0.17 -14.17
C THR A 170 -14.96 -1.53 -14.79
N PRO A 171 -15.56 -1.93 -15.92
CA PRO A 171 -15.18 -3.15 -16.63
C PRO A 171 -13.74 -3.04 -17.15
N GLN A 172 -13.17 -4.18 -17.60
CA GLN A 172 -11.84 -4.23 -18.20
C GLN A 172 -11.61 -3.31 -19.40
N SER A 173 -12.67 -2.82 -20.01
CA SER A 173 -12.60 -1.85 -21.12
C SER A 173 -12.53 -0.39 -20.67
N GLY A 174 -12.56 -0.14 -19.37
CA GLY A 174 -12.61 1.21 -18.83
C GLY A 174 -13.94 1.92 -19.00
N GLY A 175 -13.93 3.25 -18.97
CA GLY A 175 -15.09 4.13 -19.15
C GLY A 175 -15.42 4.94 -17.89
N VAL A 176 -16.69 5.37 -17.77
CA VAL A 176 -17.14 6.08 -16.57
C VAL A 176 -17.34 5.10 -15.43
N ALA A 177 -16.68 5.37 -14.30
CA ALA A 177 -16.77 4.52 -13.11
C ALA A 177 -18.17 4.55 -12.49
N SER A 178 -18.53 3.45 -11.85
CA SER A 178 -19.70 3.34 -10.99
C SER A 178 -19.29 3.07 -9.53
N VAL A 179 -20.14 3.43 -8.58
CA VAL A 179 -19.93 3.15 -7.16
C VAL A 179 -20.02 1.65 -6.94
N TRP A 180 -18.93 1.01 -6.48
CA TRP A 180 -18.96 -0.36 -6.03
C TRP A 180 -19.37 -0.46 -4.56
N VAL A 181 -18.80 0.39 -3.69
CA VAL A 181 -19.22 0.58 -2.31
C VAL A 181 -18.97 2.03 -1.90
N ASP A 182 -19.87 2.60 -1.11
CA ASP A 182 -19.74 3.88 -0.41
C ASP A 182 -19.89 3.59 1.09
N SER A 183 -18.88 3.96 1.88
CA SER A 183 -18.91 3.68 3.32
C SER A 183 -18.22 4.78 4.10
N PRO A 184 -18.81 5.24 5.21
CA PRO A 184 -18.13 6.18 6.11
C PRO A 184 -16.85 5.61 6.72
N LEU A 185 -16.69 4.28 6.81
CA LEU A 185 -15.46 3.65 7.28
C LEU A 185 -14.28 3.81 6.31
N LEU A 186 -14.54 4.25 5.08
CA LEU A 186 -13.52 4.53 4.06
C LEU A 186 -13.13 6.01 4.01
N ARG A 187 -13.75 6.87 4.83
CA ARG A 187 -13.39 8.27 5.02
C ARG A 187 -12.58 8.44 6.28
N THR A 188 -11.92 9.57 6.40
CA THR A 188 -11.20 9.94 7.62
C THR A 188 -11.32 11.43 7.93
N THR A 189 -11.10 11.78 9.18
CA THR A 189 -10.77 13.13 9.67
C THR A 189 -9.42 13.14 10.38
N GLY A 190 -8.67 12.02 10.28
CA GLY A 190 -7.36 11.84 10.88
C GLY A 190 -6.21 12.41 10.06
N VAL A 191 -5.00 12.08 10.45
CA VAL A 191 -3.75 12.49 9.78
C VAL A 191 -2.93 11.23 9.50
N PRO A 192 -2.49 11.04 8.23
CA PRO A 192 -2.70 11.84 7.01
C PRO A 192 -4.19 11.95 6.62
N PRO A 193 -4.61 13.03 5.93
CA PRO A 193 -6.01 13.24 5.58
C PRO A 193 -6.45 12.39 4.37
N PHE A 194 -6.05 11.14 4.33
CA PHE A 194 -6.38 10.15 3.30
C PHE A 194 -7.16 9.01 3.94
N GLY A 195 -8.38 8.77 3.46
CA GLY A 195 -9.21 7.62 3.86
C GLY A 195 -8.82 6.37 3.08
N ALA A 196 -9.74 5.85 2.23
CA ALA A 196 -9.48 4.66 1.42
C ALA A 196 -8.22 4.82 0.57
N ASN A 197 -7.25 3.92 0.76
CA ASN A 197 -5.94 3.90 0.16
C ASN A 197 -5.68 2.54 -0.52
N GLY A 198 -4.61 1.84 -0.23
CA GLY A 198 -4.31 0.54 -0.79
C GLY A 198 -5.47 -0.44 -0.69
N LEU A 199 -5.75 -1.21 -1.75
CA LEU A 199 -6.85 -2.15 -1.77
C LEU A 199 -6.49 -3.45 -2.47
N ARG A 200 -6.88 -4.62 -1.89
CA ARG A 200 -6.65 -5.95 -2.50
C ARG A 200 -7.76 -6.91 -2.13
N PHE A 201 -8.17 -7.72 -3.09
CA PHE A 201 -9.00 -8.88 -2.80
C PHE A 201 -8.20 -9.96 -2.06
N ASN A 202 -8.88 -10.73 -1.19
CA ASN A 202 -8.35 -12.01 -0.76
C ASN A 202 -8.31 -12.99 -1.93
N ARG A 203 -7.55 -14.08 -1.80
CA ARG A 203 -7.36 -15.06 -2.89
C ARG A 203 -8.67 -15.69 -3.41
N ALA A 204 -9.66 -15.84 -2.55
CA ALA A 204 -10.98 -16.36 -2.92
C ALA A 204 -11.90 -15.31 -3.55
N GLU A 205 -11.52 -14.02 -3.56
CA GLU A 205 -12.32 -12.87 -4.01
C GLU A 205 -13.67 -12.75 -3.29
N THR A 206 -13.73 -13.23 -2.05
CA THR A 206 -14.91 -13.10 -1.19
C THR A 206 -14.90 -11.85 -0.34
N LYS A 207 -13.70 -11.22 -0.22
CA LYS A 207 -13.47 -10.00 0.55
C LYS A 207 -12.54 -9.06 -0.21
N LEU A 208 -12.82 -7.77 -0.16
CA LEU A 208 -11.89 -6.71 -0.51
C LEU A 208 -11.39 -6.08 0.78
N PHE A 209 -10.08 -6.00 0.95
CA PHE A 209 -9.44 -5.25 2.04
C PHE A 209 -9.04 -3.88 1.52
N VAL A 210 -9.28 -2.86 2.33
CA VAL A 210 -8.96 -1.46 2.02
C VAL A 210 -8.27 -0.84 3.23
N ALA A 211 -7.08 -0.28 3.04
CA ALA A 211 -6.42 0.53 4.04
C ALA A 211 -7.16 1.86 4.21
N ASN A 212 -7.32 2.34 5.44
CA ASN A 212 -7.74 3.69 5.76
C ASN A 212 -6.61 4.36 6.53
N THR A 213 -5.90 5.25 5.84
CA THR A 213 -4.62 5.79 6.31
C THR A 213 -4.79 6.66 7.53
N GLY A 214 -5.75 7.57 7.52
CA GLY A 214 -5.92 8.53 8.60
C GLY A 214 -6.60 7.96 9.84
N ASP A 215 -7.25 6.80 9.74
CA ASP A 215 -7.91 6.12 10.87
C ASP A 215 -7.10 4.91 11.37
N ASP A 216 -5.90 4.64 10.80
CA ASP A 216 -5.01 3.54 11.18
C ASP A 216 -5.68 2.15 11.11
N THR A 217 -6.60 1.96 10.15
CA THR A 217 -7.43 0.76 10.07
C THR A 217 -7.30 0.05 8.72
N ILE A 218 -7.56 -1.25 8.74
CA ILE A 218 -7.89 -2.01 7.52
C ILE A 218 -9.38 -2.33 7.56
N ILE A 219 -10.08 -1.98 6.51
CA ILE A 219 -11.49 -2.25 6.33
C ILE A 219 -11.64 -3.50 5.45
N GLN A 220 -12.43 -4.45 5.89
CA GLN A 220 -12.87 -5.56 5.03
C GLN A 220 -14.27 -5.28 4.48
N ILE A 221 -14.45 -5.58 3.20
CA ILE A 221 -15.73 -5.43 2.50
C ILE A 221 -16.10 -6.78 1.93
N THR A 222 -17.31 -7.27 2.21
CA THR A 222 -17.83 -8.52 1.61
C THR A 222 -18.00 -8.31 0.11
N ALA A 223 -17.36 -9.14 -0.72
CA ALA A 223 -17.43 -9.04 -2.18
C ALA A 223 -18.69 -9.74 -2.71
N ALA A 224 -19.87 -9.20 -2.40
CA ALA A 224 -21.14 -9.68 -2.91
C ALA A 224 -21.42 -9.11 -4.32
N ALA A 225 -22.10 -9.89 -5.16
CA ALA A 225 -22.50 -9.45 -6.49
C ALA A 225 -23.42 -8.21 -6.42
N GLU A 226 -24.43 -8.27 -5.55
CA GLU A 226 -25.35 -7.17 -5.31
C GLU A 226 -24.78 -6.17 -4.31
N MET A 227 -24.93 -4.87 -4.60
CA MET A 227 -24.44 -3.78 -3.73
C MET A 227 -24.98 -3.90 -2.30
N SER A 228 -26.24 -4.27 -2.13
CA SER A 228 -26.89 -4.45 -0.80
C SER A 228 -26.24 -5.52 0.07
N GLY A 229 -25.50 -6.47 -0.52
CA GLY A 229 -24.74 -7.49 0.19
C GLY A 229 -23.31 -7.10 0.52
N ARG A 230 -22.83 -5.94 0.04
CA ARG A 230 -21.46 -5.45 0.27
C ARG A 230 -21.42 -4.69 1.59
N THR A 231 -20.99 -5.37 2.64
CA THR A 231 -20.90 -4.80 3.99
C THR A 231 -19.44 -4.49 4.31
N ALA A 232 -19.21 -3.28 4.82
CA ALA A 232 -17.89 -2.85 5.30
C ALA A 232 -17.81 -2.97 6.82
N SER A 233 -16.69 -3.44 7.33
CA SER A 233 -16.40 -3.51 8.76
C SER A 233 -14.89 -3.35 9.00
N VAL A 234 -14.49 -2.89 10.18
CA VAL A 234 -13.08 -2.86 10.58
C VAL A 234 -12.58 -4.30 10.71
N PHE A 235 -11.52 -4.64 9.98
CA PHE A 235 -10.86 -5.94 10.03
C PHE A 235 -9.75 -5.94 11.10
N THR A 236 -8.91 -4.92 11.08
CA THR A 236 -7.91 -4.68 12.11
C THR A 236 -7.65 -3.18 12.27
N ASN A 237 -7.08 -2.79 13.37
CA ASN A 237 -6.74 -1.41 13.69
C ASN A 237 -5.30 -1.29 14.21
N SER A 238 -4.87 -0.07 14.50
CA SER A 238 -3.51 0.22 15.00
C SER A 238 -2.40 -0.14 14.01
N VAL A 239 -2.69 -0.02 12.70
CA VAL A 239 -1.70 -0.01 11.63
C VAL A 239 -1.46 1.45 11.27
N ASN A 240 -0.53 2.08 11.96
CA ASN A 240 -0.36 3.53 11.99
C ASN A 240 -0.02 4.11 10.60
N GLY A 241 -0.96 4.84 10.02
CA GLY A 241 -0.87 5.31 8.63
C GLY A 241 -0.93 4.16 7.62
N ALA A 242 -1.92 3.25 7.74
CA ALA A 242 -2.09 2.15 6.81
C ALA A 242 -2.22 2.65 5.37
N ASP A 243 -1.31 2.22 4.48
CA ASP A 243 -1.17 2.74 3.12
C ASP A 243 -1.25 1.59 2.10
N GLY A 244 -0.25 1.36 1.28
CA GLY A 244 -0.23 0.26 0.34
C GLY A 244 -0.36 -1.10 1.01
N LEU A 245 -1.06 -2.04 0.38
CA LEU A 245 -1.19 -3.40 0.89
C LEU A 245 -1.09 -4.47 -0.19
N LEU A 246 -0.64 -5.67 0.21
CA LEU A 246 -0.62 -6.88 -0.59
C LEU A 246 -1.30 -8.02 0.16
N VAL A 247 -1.64 -9.08 -0.58
CA VAL A 247 -2.10 -10.37 -0.05
C VAL A 247 -1.13 -11.44 -0.50
N ASP A 248 -0.62 -12.25 0.44
CA ASP A 248 0.28 -13.36 0.15
C ASP A 248 -0.47 -14.68 -0.15
N GLU A 249 0.29 -15.76 -0.31
CA GLU A 249 -0.25 -17.08 -0.64
C GLU A 249 -1.11 -17.69 0.49
N ASP A 250 -0.92 -17.26 1.73
CA ASP A 250 -1.64 -17.70 2.92
C ASP A 250 -2.80 -16.76 3.30
N ASP A 251 -3.15 -15.82 2.41
CA ASP A 251 -4.12 -14.74 2.65
C ASP A 251 -3.73 -13.79 3.79
N ASN A 252 -2.42 -13.72 4.18
CA ASN A 252 -1.96 -12.66 5.07
C ASN A 252 -1.92 -11.32 4.33
N LEU A 253 -2.26 -10.25 5.04
CA LEU A 253 -2.13 -8.89 4.53
C LEU A 253 -0.76 -8.33 4.93
N TRP A 254 -0.01 -7.85 3.95
CA TRP A 254 1.22 -7.10 4.13
C TRP A 254 0.88 -5.63 3.93
N VAL A 255 0.96 -4.84 4.98
CA VAL A 255 0.49 -3.45 4.98
C VAL A 255 1.64 -2.53 5.31
N VAL A 256 1.86 -1.52 4.47
CA VAL A 256 2.76 -0.42 4.80
C VAL A 256 2.10 0.43 5.88
N ALA A 257 2.83 0.67 6.97
CA ALA A 257 2.43 1.57 8.05
C ALA A 257 3.31 2.83 7.96
N ASN A 258 2.84 3.84 7.20
CA ASN A 258 3.69 4.95 6.79
C ASN A 258 4.17 5.83 7.94
N GLN A 259 3.37 6.01 9.01
CA GLN A 259 3.74 6.81 10.18
C GLN A 259 4.51 6.01 11.26
N SER A 260 4.76 4.72 11.03
CA SER A 260 5.56 3.86 11.91
C SER A 260 6.81 3.32 11.23
N ASP A 261 7.05 3.71 9.96
CA ASP A 261 8.21 3.29 9.17
C ASP A 261 8.42 1.77 9.15
N GLU A 262 7.31 1.02 9.00
CA GLU A 262 7.34 -0.43 9.05
C GLU A 262 6.34 -1.07 8.07
N ILE A 263 6.49 -2.37 7.85
CA ILE A 263 5.47 -3.22 7.23
C ILE A 263 4.86 -4.07 8.34
N VAL A 264 3.54 -4.08 8.45
CA VAL A 264 2.79 -4.94 9.37
C VAL A 264 2.19 -6.10 8.58
N VAL A 265 2.47 -7.34 9.01
CA VAL A 265 1.85 -8.54 8.43
C VAL A 265 0.71 -8.97 9.33
N VAL A 266 -0.48 -9.08 8.77
CA VAL A 266 -1.73 -9.40 9.48
C VAL A 266 -2.28 -10.71 8.94
N ASP A 267 -2.56 -11.68 9.81
CA ASP A 267 -3.12 -12.97 9.41
C ASP A 267 -4.60 -12.88 9.00
N PRO A 268 -5.18 -13.93 8.39
CA PRO A 268 -6.59 -13.91 7.95
C PRO A 268 -7.63 -13.71 9.07
N THR A 269 -7.20 -13.76 10.35
CA THR A 269 -8.06 -13.48 11.51
C THR A 269 -8.03 -12.02 11.95
N GLY A 270 -7.14 -11.20 11.37
CA GLY A 270 -6.94 -9.79 11.72
C GLY A 270 -5.86 -9.55 12.78
N LYS A 271 -5.07 -10.58 13.12
CA LYS A 271 -4.00 -10.47 14.10
C LYS A 271 -2.68 -10.10 13.41
N ALA A 272 -1.99 -9.07 13.91
CA ALA A 272 -0.63 -8.78 13.48
C ALA A 272 0.32 -9.91 13.94
N ILE A 273 1.01 -10.54 12.98
CA ILE A 273 1.90 -11.69 13.21
C ILE A 273 3.37 -11.33 13.01
N ALA A 274 3.66 -10.26 12.24
CA ALA A 274 5.02 -9.78 12.04
C ALA A 274 5.05 -8.26 11.84
N LYS A 275 6.21 -7.67 12.09
CA LYS A 275 6.57 -6.30 11.77
C LYS A 275 7.96 -6.29 11.15
N LEU A 276 8.11 -5.70 9.98
CA LEU A 276 9.34 -5.68 9.21
C LEU A 276 9.81 -4.25 8.97
N GLY A 277 11.12 -4.05 8.99
CA GLY A 277 11.75 -2.75 8.80
C GLY A 277 11.57 -1.80 9.99
N ASP A 278 12.22 -0.68 9.92
CA ASP A 278 12.08 0.49 10.77
C ASP A 278 12.74 1.72 10.12
N PHE A 279 12.70 2.88 10.79
CA PHE A 279 13.33 4.11 10.32
C PHE A 279 14.87 4.01 10.23
N GLY A 280 15.50 3.18 11.08
CA GLY A 280 16.95 3.01 11.08
C GLY A 280 17.76 4.23 11.51
N GLY A 281 17.12 5.27 11.98
CA GLY A 281 17.75 6.38 12.72
C GLY A 281 18.43 7.46 11.89
N GLY A 282 18.08 7.68 10.60
CA GLY A 282 18.62 8.85 9.93
C GLY A 282 18.68 8.83 8.40
N LEU A 283 19.34 9.86 7.88
CA LEU A 283 19.58 10.06 6.46
C LEU A 283 21.08 9.95 6.15
N SER A 284 21.40 9.48 4.94
CA SER A 284 22.74 9.54 4.39
C SER A 284 22.72 10.28 3.05
N HIS A 285 23.45 11.39 2.95
CA HIS A 285 23.49 12.23 1.75
C HIS A 285 22.09 12.59 1.20
N GLY A 286 21.12 12.86 2.10
CA GLY A 286 19.75 13.21 1.76
C GLY A 286 18.85 12.04 1.39
N SER A 287 19.31 10.81 1.54
CA SER A 287 18.49 9.59 1.36
C SER A 287 18.19 8.93 2.68
N PRO A 288 16.98 8.39 2.91
CA PRO A 288 16.68 7.53 4.05
C PRO A 288 17.61 6.32 4.09
N LEU A 289 18.09 5.96 5.29
CA LEU A 289 18.93 4.77 5.47
C LEU A 289 18.14 3.48 5.38
N GLN A 290 16.88 3.52 5.83
CA GLN A 290 15.95 2.40 5.78
C GLN A 290 14.56 2.90 5.35
N LEU A 291 13.49 2.55 6.09
CA LEU A 291 12.14 3.07 5.80
C LEU A 291 12.00 4.50 6.36
N LEU A 292 11.35 5.37 5.60
CA LEU A 292 10.92 6.68 6.04
C LEU A 292 9.65 7.09 5.29
N PHE A 293 8.55 7.16 6.00
CA PHE A 293 7.22 7.42 5.47
C PHE A 293 6.97 6.61 4.19
N PRO A 294 7.03 5.26 4.30
CA PRO A 294 6.86 4.38 3.15
C PRO A 294 5.41 4.42 2.65
N ALA A 295 5.18 4.14 1.34
CA ALA A 295 3.83 4.19 0.75
C ALA A 295 3.38 2.85 0.14
N SER A 296 4.07 2.34 -0.85
CA SER A 296 3.67 1.13 -1.57
C SER A 296 4.67 0.01 -1.43
N LEU A 297 4.19 -1.23 -1.64
CA LEU A 297 5.03 -2.42 -1.60
C LEU A 297 4.67 -3.42 -2.70
N ARG A 298 5.65 -4.24 -3.15
CA ARG A 298 5.49 -5.36 -4.10
C ARG A 298 6.48 -6.46 -3.80
N PHE A 299 6.04 -7.71 -3.96
CA PHE A 299 6.94 -8.85 -3.92
C PHE A 299 7.86 -8.85 -5.15
N HIS A 300 9.14 -9.18 -4.93
CA HIS A 300 10.16 -9.27 -5.96
C HIS A 300 11.14 -10.43 -5.64
N GLY A 301 10.81 -11.63 -6.11
CA GLY A 301 11.48 -12.85 -5.67
C GLY A 301 11.25 -13.12 -4.19
N ASP A 302 12.33 -13.31 -3.43
CA ASP A 302 12.28 -13.54 -1.98
C ASP A 302 12.26 -12.24 -1.16
N ASP A 303 12.27 -11.08 -1.82
CA ASP A 303 12.25 -9.77 -1.19
C ASP A 303 10.87 -9.09 -1.37
N VAL A 304 10.59 -8.11 -0.54
CA VAL A 304 9.55 -7.11 -0.75
C VAL A 304 10.22 -5.77 -1.04
N LEU A 305 9.84 -5.13 -2.13
CA LEU A 305 10.25 -3.76 -2.46
C LEU A 305 9.26 -2.78 -1.85
N VAL A 306 9.77 -1.64 -1.37
CA VAL A 306 8.97 -0.59 -0.71
C VAL A 306 9.43 0.78 -1.20
N THR A 307 8.49 1.65 -1.55
CA THR A 307 8.78 3.05 -1.86
C THR A 307 8.92 3.85 -0.57
N ASN A 308 9.98 4.65 -0.46
CA ASN A 308 10.11 5.67 0.57
C ASN A 308 9.55 6.99 0.02
N LEU A 309 8.25 7.21 0.23
CA LEU A 309 7.56 8.44 -0.19
C LEU A 309 8.18 9.66 0.51
N SER A 310 8.54 9.49 1.78
CA SER A 310 9.21 10.50 2.60
C SER A 310 8.50 11.86 2.52
N LEU A 311 7.19 11.84 2.72
CA LEU A 311 6.31 13.00 2.55
C LEU A 311 6.21 13.81 3.85
N ASP A 312 6.63 15.06 3.81
CA ASP A 312 6.34 16.01 4.89
C ASP A 312 4.91 16.54 4.74
N LEU A 313 4.00 16.03 5.55
CA LEU A 313 2.58 16.41 5.49
C LEU A 313 2.31 17.89 5.81
N ARG A 314 3.29 18.60 6.43
CA ARG A 314 3.18 20.05 6.72
C ARG A 314 3.10 20.89 5.44
N ILE A 315 3.48 20.35 4.28
CA ILE A 315 3.28 21.03 2.98
C ILE A 315 1.80 21.26 2.65
N PHE A 316 0.90 20.42 3.18
CA PHE A 316 -0.55 20.60 3.02
C PHE A 316 -1.14 21.49 4.11
N SER A 317 -0.71 21.33 5.37
CA SER A 317 -1.09 22.13 6.51
C SER A 317 -0.12 21.92 7.66
N PRO A 318 0.30 22.96 8.38
CA PRO A 318 1.10 22.81 9.60
C PRO A 318 0.43 21.91 10.67
N ALA A 319 -0.90 21.79 10.64
CA ALA A 319 -1.65 20.92 11.55
C ALA A 319 -1.46 19.42 11.26
N PHE A 320 -0.86 19.06 10.13
CA PHE A 320 -0.59 17.67 9.75
C PHE A 320 0.83 17.22 10.11
N GLU A 321 1.48 17.91 11.03
CA GLU A 321 2.78 17.50 11.55
C GLU A 321 2.71 16.09 12.12
N SER A 322 3.64 15.21 11.67
CA SER A 322 3.83 13.85 12.15
C SER A 322 5.21 13.68 12.76
N VAL A 323 5.47 12.53 13.38
CA VAL A 323 6.78 12.20 13.97
C VAL A 323 7.92 12.22 12.95
N ASP A 324 7.62 11.97 11.66
CA ASP A 324 8.59 11.88 10.57
C ASP A 324 8.82 13.21 9.85
N SER A 325 8.00 14.23 10.11
CA SER A 325 7.99 15.49 9.35
C SER A 325 9.37 16.14 9.26
N GLU A 326 10.13 16.18 10.37
CA GLU A 326 11.46 16.78 10.41
C GLU A 326 12.49 16.01 9.55
N TRP A 327 12.35 14.69 9.44
CA TRP A 327 13.22 13.86 8.63
C TRP A 327 12.80 13.93 7.16
N CYS A 328 11.51 13.85 6.87
CA CYS A 328 10.95 13.97 5.52
C CYS A 328 11.32 15.31 4.86
N ALA A 329 11.30 16.41 5.62
CA ALA A 329 11.70 17.74 5.13
C ALA A 329 13.16 17.82 4.66
N GLN A 330 14.03 16.92 5.11
CA GLN A 330 15.46 16.89 4.77
C GLN A 330 15.76 15.93 3.62
N VAL A 331 14.76 15.15 3.13
CA VAL A 331 14.97 14.23 2.02
C VAL A 331 15.13 15.00 0.72
N SER A 332 16.22 14.75 0.02
CA SER A 332 16.54 15.33 -1.29
C SER A 332 16.84 14.25 -2.35
N ARG A 333 16.92 12.99 -1.93
CA ARG A 333 17.16 11.82 -2.77
C ARG A 333 16.24 10.68 -2.32
N TYR A 334 15.24 10.42 -3.12
CA TYR A 334 14.23 9.41 -2.84
C TYR A 334 14.71 8.01 -3.21
N THR A 335 14.21 7.00 -2.51
CA THR A 335 14.65 5.62 -2.66
C THR A 335 13.48 4.64 -2.75
N VAL A 336 13.74 3.53 -3.44
CA VAL A 336 13.03 2.27 -3.25
C VAL A 336 13.96 1.37 -2.45
N VAL A 337 13.46 0.76 -1.41
CA VAL A 337 14.23 -0.18 -0.58
C VAL A 337 13.69 -1.59 -0.74
N LYS A 338 14.48 -2.56 -0.30
CA LYS A 338 14.09 -3.97 -0.24
C LYS A 338 14.30 -4.55 1.15
N LEU A 339 13.39 -5.42 1.56
CA LEU A 339 13.47 -6.23 2.76
C LEU A 339 13.27 -7.69 2.37
N HIS A 340 13.93 -8.60 3.10
CA HIS A 340 13.69 -10.03 2.91
C HIS A 340 12.29 -10.40 3.43
N ALA A 341 11.49 -11.05 2.57
CA ALA A 341 10.07 -11.32 2.82
C ALA A 341 9.81 -12.68 3.49
N LYS A 342 10.83 -13.54 3.62
CA LYS A 342 10.67 -14.88 4.24
C LYS A 342 11.16 -14.89 5.67
N PRO A 343 10.57 -15.71 6.58
CA PRO A 343 11.18 -16.00 7.86
C PRO A 343 12.58 -16.61 7.62
N ARG A 344 13.61 -16.12 8.32
CA ARG A 344 14.93 -16.76 8.28
C ARG A 344 14.84 -18.16 8.88
N ASP A 345 15.23 -19.17 8.13
CA ASP A 345 15.57 -20.48 8.69
C ASP A 345 16.84 -20.31 9.55
N GLU A 346 16.81 -20.78 10.80
CA GLU A 346 17.97 -20.73 11.72
C GLU A 346 19.22 -21.47 11.18
N ARG A 347 19.13 -22.04 9.99
CA ARG A 347 20.21 -22.77 9.31
C ARG A 347 21.08 -21.93 8.39
N ASP A 348 20.76 -20.64 8.23
CA ASP A 348 21.48 -19.74 7.31
C ASP A 348 22.58 -18.92 8.03
N ASP A 349 22.84 -19.16 9.31
CA ASP A 349 23.85 -18.46 10.12
C ASP A 349 25.12 -19.31 10.42
N ASP A 350 25.42 -20.39 9.65
CA ASP A 350 26.68 -21.17 9.76
C ASP A 350 27.69 -20.83 8.63
#